data_647ad8a10b1fd264d093ba62f3d360b4
#
_entry.id   647ad8a10b1fd264d093ba62f3d360b4
#
_cell.length_a   1.000
_cell.length_b   1.000
_cell.length_c   1.000
_cell.angle_alpha   90.00
_cell.angle_beta   90.00
_cell.angle_gamma   90.00
#
_symmetry.space_group_name_H-M   'P 1'
#
loop_
_entity.id
_entity.type
_entity.pdbx_description
1 polymer ?
#
loop_
_entity_poly.entity_id
_entity_poly.type
_entity_poly.pdbx_seq_one_letter_code
_entity_poly.pdbx_strand_id
1 'polypeptide(L)'
;HMSVGLLAHVDAGKTTLAESILYLTGSIRKPGRVDHQDAFLDTYDLERERGITIFSKQAEVKVGEKEVALLDTPGHVDFSAEMERTLQILDYAVLVISGADGVQGHVQTLWRLLTRYEIPVFLFINKMDQEGTDRQKLLEELQKRLDERCIAFEEEQEAFYENLAMSDEAVLEKYLSDGTVE
;
A
#
# COMPACT_ATOMS: atom_id res chain seq x y z
N HIS A 1 0.73 -12.51 14.16
CA HIS A 1 0.27 -12.68 12.77
C HIS A 1 -0.48 -11.43 12.35
N MET A 2 -0.15 -10.88 11.21
CA MET A 2 -0.73 -9.65 10.67
C MET A 2 -0.95 -9.85 9.17
N SER A 3 -2.12 -9.45 8.65
CA SER A 3 -2.45 -9.52 7.23
C SER A 3 -2.40 -8.12 6.60
N VAL A 4 -1.60 -7.97 5.57
CA VAL A 4 -1.39 -6.70 4.86
C VAL A 4 -1.73 -6.87 3.39
N GLY A 5 -2.71 -6.12 2.90
CA GLY A 5 -3.10 -6.12 1.50
C GLY A 5 -2.34 -5.09 0.68
N LEU A 6 -1.85 -5.48 -0.49
CA LEU A 6 -1.33 -4.56 -1.48
C LEU A 6 -2.41 -4.25 -2.51
N LEU A 7 -2.79 -2.98 -2.62
CA LEU A 7 -3.77 -2.49 -3.59
C LEU A 7 -3.13 -1.40 -4.44
N ALA A 8 -3.50 -1.35 -5.71
CA ALA A 8 -3.01 -0.32 -6.61
C ALA A 8 -3.90 -0.20 -7.84
N HIS A 9 -3.80 0.92 -8.54
CA HIS A 9 -4.26 0.95 -9.91
C HIS A 9 -3.25 0.24 -10.83
N VAL A 10 -3.68 -0.12 -12.04
CA VAL A 10 -2.83 -0.75 -13.06
C VAL A 10 -1.58 0.11 -13.29
N ASP A 11 -0.44 -0.53 -13.46
CA ASP A 11 0.87 0.10 -13.72
C ASP A 11 1.44 0.99 -12.59
N ALA A 12 0.82 1.05 -11.42
CA ALA A 12 1.39 1.79 -10.28
C ALA A 12 2.67 1.14 -9.69
N GLY A 13 2.94 -0.12 -10.04
CA GLY A 13 4.13 -0.86 -9.60
C GLY A 13 3.89 -1.76 -8.38
N LYS A 14 2.66 -2.22 -8.16
CA LYS A 14 2.27 -3.10 -7.06
C LYS A 14 3.10 -4.39 -7.02
N THR A 15 3.16 -5.12 -8.14
CA THR A 15 3.93 -6.37 -8.24
C THR A 15 5.43 -6.12 -8.01
N THR A 16 5.98 -5.04 -8.51
CA THR A 16 7.37 -4.65 -8.27
C THR A 16 7.65 -4.39 -6.79
N LEU A 17 6.72 -3.71 -6.10
CA LEU A 17 6.80 -3.50 -4.65
C LEU A 17 6.73 -4.81 -3.88
N ALA A 18 5.79 -5.70 -4.22
CA ALA A 18 5.65 -7.01 -3.61
C ALA A 18 6.93 -7.85 -3.75
N GLU A 19 7.50 -7.92 -4.95
CA GLU A 19 8.78 -8.60 -5.21
C GLU A 19 9.93 -8.00 -4.39
N SER A 20 9.98 -6.68 -4.26
CA SER A 20 10.98 -5.99 -3.46
C SER A 20 10.86 -6.33 -1.97
N ILE A 21 9.64 -6.39 -1.44
CA ILE A 21 9.39 -6.80 -0.06
C ILE A 21 9.83 -8.25 0.15
N LEU A 22 9.46 -9.16 -0.74
CA LEU A 22 9.83 -10.57 -0.66
C LEU A 22 11.36 -10.77 -0.71
N TYR A 23 12.04 -9.98 -1.52
CA TYR A 23 13.51 -10.01 -1.61
C TYR A 23 14.16 -9.47 -0.34
N LEU A 24 13.74 -8.31 0.16
CA LEU A 24 14.29 -7.68 1.36
C LEU A 24 14.05 -8.51 2.62
N THR A 25 12.94 -9.24 2.69
CA THR A 25 12.64 -10.15 3.80
C THR A 25 13.30 -11.53 3.66
N GLY A 26 14.04 -11.75 2.57
CA GLY A 26 14.74 -13.01 2.29
C GLY A 26 13.82 -14.17 1.87
N SER A 27 12.54 -13.89 1.59
CA SER A 27 11.57 -14.89 1.14
C SER A 27 11.89 -15.41 -0.27
N ILE A 28 12.51 -14.58 -1.10
CA ILE A 28 13.04 -14.94 -2.41
C ILE A 28 14.51 -14.55 -2.54
N ARG A 29 15.26 -15.32 -3.35
CA ARG A 29 16.72 -15.09 -3.54
C ARG A 29 17.02 -14.00 -4.56
N LYS A 30 16.12 -13.73 -5.49
CA LYS A 30 16.28 -12.75 -6.56
C LYS A 30 14.90 -12.17 -6.86
N PRO A 31 14.78 -10.84 -6.96
CA PRO A 31 13.50 -10.22 -7.32
C PRO A 31 13.16 -10.58 -8.77
N GLY A 32 11.92 -11.02 -9.00
CA GLY A 32 11.34 -11.16 -10.33
C GLY A 32 10.95 -9.80 -10.90
N ARG A 33 10.79 -9.72 -12.20
CA ARG A 33 10.34 -8.52 -12.92
C ARG A 33 9.14 -8.87 -13.79
N VAL A 34 8.11 -8.02 -13.74
CA VAL A 34 6.90 -8.19 -14.56
C VAL A 34 7.26 -8.20 -16.05
N ASP A 35 8.19 -7.32 -16.46
CA ASP A 35 8.68 -7.23 -17.85
C ASP A 35 9.37 -8.51 -18.34
N HIS A 36 9.93 -9.30 -17.43
CA HIS A 36 10.60 -10.58 -17.73
C HIS A 36 9.71 -11.79 -17.48
N GLN A 37 8.45 -11.59 -17.04
CA GLN A 37 7.48 -12.66 -16.75
C GLN A 37 7.99 -13.69 -15.71
N ASP A 38 8.85 -13.27 -14.80
CA ASP A 38 9.48 -14.13 -13.78
C ASP A 38 9.13 -13.70 -12.33
N ALA A 39 8.13 -12.83 -12.15
CA ALA A 39 7.67 -12.40 -10.85
C ALA A 39 7.07 -13.58 -10.05
N PHE A 40 7.48 -13.73 -8.79
CA PHE A 40 7.10 -14.85 -7.93
C PHE A 40 5.59 -14.97 -7.72
N LEU A 41 4.91 -13.83 -7.62
CA LEU A 41 3.46 -13.78 -7.42
C LEU A 41 2.65 -13.92 -8.72
N ASP A 42 3.27 -13.77 -9.90
CA ASP A 42 2.59 -13.90 -11.19
C ASP A 42 2.75 -15.32 -11.76
N THR A 43 1.97 -16.26 -11.24
CA THR A 43 2.09 -17.69 -11.58
C THR A 43 1.17 -18.15 -12.71
N TYR A 44 0.13 -17.39 -13.04
CA TYR A 44 -0.80 -17.73 -14.12
C TYR A 44 -0.38 -17.12 -15.46
N ASP A 45 -0.43 -17.91 -16.54
CA ASP A 45 -0.02 -17.48 -17.88
C ASP A 45 -0.78 -16.22 -18.36
N LEU A 46 -2.08 -16.13 -18.08
CA LEU A 46 -2.90 -14.95 -18.41
C LEU A 46 -2.48 -13.68 -17.66
N GLU A 47 -2.01 -13.79 -16.42
CA GLU A 47 -1.50 -12.67 -15.65
C GLU A 47 -0.16 -12.21 -16.20
N ARG A 48 0.71 -13.16 -16.59
CA ARG A 48 2.01 -12.88 -17.22
C ARG A 48 1.87 -12.21 -18.58
N GLU A 49 0.95 -12.69 -19.43
CA GLU A 49 0.71 -12.10 -20.77
C GLU A 49 0.18 -10.68 -20.69
N ARG A 50 -0.63 -10.36 -19.70
CA ARG A 50 -1.30 -9.07 -19.57
C ARG A 50 -0.61 -8.11 -18.58
N GLY A 51 0.35 -8.61 -17.78
CA GLY A 51 1.03 -7.85 -16.73
C GLY A 51 0.08 -7.39 -15.61
N ILE A 52 -0.98 -8.15 -15.33
CA ILE A 52 -2.01 -7.83 -14.32
C ILE A 52 -2.25 -8.99 -13.38
N THR A 53 -2.54 -8.70 -12.13
CA THR A 53 -2.97 -9.69 -11.13
C THR A 53 -4.48 -9.92 -11.24
N ILE A 54 -4.91 -11.16 -11.45
CA ILE A 54 -6.32 -11.54 -11.60
C ILE A 54 -6.87 -12.12 -10.29
N PHE A 55 -6.07 -12.92 -9.59
CA PHE A 55 -6.44 -13.56 -8.33
C PHE A 55 -5.60 -13.01 -7.18
N SER A 56 -6.20 -12.93 -5.99
CA SER A 56 -5.46 -12.60 -4.77
C SER A 56 -4.44 -13.68 -4.45
N LYS A 57 -3.20 -13.29 -4.23
CA LYS A 57 -2.10 -14.18 -3.89
C LYS A 57 -1.55 -13.83 -2.53
N GLN A 58 -1.08 -14.84 -1.83
CA GLN A 58 -0.54 -14.70 -0.48
C GLN A 58 0.92 -15.14 -0.46
N ALA A 59 1.73 -14.35 0.25
CA ALA A 59 3.08 -14.72 0.63
C ALA A 59 3.28 -14.44 2.12
N GLU A 60 3.94 -15.32 2.83
CA GLU A 60 4.34 -15.08 4.21
C GLU A 60 5.73 -14.47 4.24
N VAL A 61 5.87 -13.35 4.94
CA VAL A 61 7.12 -12.64 5.12
C VAL A 61 7.39 -12.41 6.60
N LYS A 62 8.66 -12.40 6.97
CA LYS A 62 9.08 -12.10 8.33
C LYS A 62 9.74 -10.72 8.37
N VAL A 63 9.14 -9.81 9.15
CA VAL A 63 9.65 -8.45 9.36
C VAL A 63 10.02 -8.29 10.84
N GLY A 64 11.32 -8.31 11.14
CA GLY A 64 11.79 -8.41 12.52
C GLY A 64 11.32 -9.70 13.18
N GLU A 65 10.57 -9.58 14.28
CA GLU A 65 9.99 -10.73 14.99
C GLU A 65 8.54 -11.02 14.58
N LYS A 66 7.95 -10.19 13.71
CA LYS A 66 6.55 -10.32 13.27
C LYS A 66 6.43 -11.14 11.99
N GLU A 67 5.43 -12.00 11.97
CA GLU A 67 5.01 -12.74 10.77
C GLU A 67 3.88 -11.97 10.09
N VAL A 68 4.08 -11.65 8.82
CA VAL A 68 3.15 -10.85 8.01
C VAL A 68 2.71 -11.68 6.81
N ALA A 69 1.41 -11.87 6.67
CA ALA A 69 0.80 -12.38 5.45
C ALA A 69 0.60 -11.23 4.47
N LEU A 70 1.39 -11.18 3.42
CA LEU A 70 1.28 -10.22 2.34
C LEU A 70 0.30 -10.73 1.29
N LEU A 71 -0.80 -10.02 1.07
CA LEU A 71 -1.81 -10.36 0.09
C LEU A 71 -1.71 -9.41 -1.11
N ASP A 72 -1.37 -9.94 -2.26
CA ASP A 72 -1.41 -9.21 -3.52
C ASP A 72 -2.82 -9.29 -4.10
N THR A 73 -3.52 -8.16 -4.14
CA THR A 73 -4.92 -8.10 -4.58
C THR A 73 -5.03 -7.72 -6.05
N PRO A 74 -6.07 -8.18 -6.77
CA PRO A 74 -6.32 -7.75 -8.13
C PRO A 74 -6.39 -6.23 -8.27
N GLY A 75 -5.66 -5.67 -9.24
CA GLY A 75 -5.62 -4.22 -9.48
C GLY A 75 -6.81 -3.68 -10.27
N HIS A 76 -7.66 -4.54 -10.81
CA HIS A 76 -8.86 -4.13 -11.56
C HIS A 76 -10.05 -3.95 -10.62
N VAL A 77 -10.78 -2.85 -10.82
CA VAL A 77 -11.99 -2.50 -10.04
C VAL A 77 -13.22 -3.23 -10.58
N ASP A 78 -13.09 -4.42 -11.02
CA ASP A 78 -14.27 -5.25 -11.02
C ASP A 78 -14.48 -5.65 -9.56
N PHE A 79 -15.49 -5.04 -8.92
CA PHE A 79 -15.93 -5.36 -7.56
C PHE A 79 -16.30 -6.85 -7.49
N SER A 80 -15.27 -7.68 -7.59
CA SER A 80 -15.44 -9.11 -7.51
C SER A 80 -15.68 -9.49 -6.06
N ALA A 81 -16.53 -10.48 -5.85
CA ALA A 81 -16.73 -11.07 -4.53
C ALA A 81 -15.40 -11.53 -3.89
N GLU A 82 -14.37 -11.74 -4.69
CA GLU A 82 -13.02 -12.07 -4.24
C GLU A 82 -12.31 -10.88 -3.59
N MET A 83 -12.38 -9.69 -4.17
CA MET A 83 -11.82 -8.48 -3.54
C MET A 83 -12.50 -8.20 -2.21
N GLU A 84 -13.82 -8.27 -2.13
CA GLU A 84 -14.55 -8.05 -0.87
C GLU A 84 -14.16 -9.06 0.21
N ARG A 85 -14.00 -10.33 -0.15
CA ARG A 85 -13.54 -11.37 0.79
C ARG A 85 -12.10 -11.09 1.26
N THR A 86 -11.23 -10.68 0.36
CA THR A 86 -9.85 -10.34 0.71
C THR A 86 -9.80 -9.15 1.67
N LEU A 87 -10.60 -8.10 1.43
CA LEU A 87 -10.65 -6.94 2.32
C LEU A 87 -11.08 -7.29 3.75
N GLN A 88 -12.02 -8.23 3.92
CA GLN A 88 -12.52 -8.63 5.23
C GLN A 88 -11.49 -9.31 6.13
N ILE A 89 -10.37 -9.78 5.58
CA ILE A 89 -9.32 -10.46 6.33
C ILE A 89 -8.06 -9.62 6.51
N LEU A 90 -8.07 -8.36 6.04
CA LEU A 90 -6.92 -7.47 6.16
C LEU A 90 -6.93 -6.74 7.50
N ASP A 91 -5.78 -6.74 8.17
CA ASP A 91 -5.51 -5.86 9.31
C ASP A 91 -5.07 -4.47 8.83
N TYR A 92 -4.33 -4.40 7.72
CA TYR A 92 -3.82 -3.17 7.11
C TYR A 92 -3.81 -3.28 5.59
N ALA A 93 -3.80 -2.13 4.93
CA ALA A 93 -3.62 -2.04 3.49
C ALA A 93 -2.48 -1.08 3.13
N VAL A 94 -1.74 -1.42 2.09
CA VAL A 94 -0.81 -0.53 1.41
C VAL A 94 -1.41 -0.18 0.05
N LEU A 95 -1.82 1.07 -0.12
CA LEU A 95 -2.32 1.59 -1.39
C LEU A 95 -1.17 2.22 -2.16
N VAL A 96 -0.78 1.55 -3.25
CA VAL A 96 0.33 1.99 -4.10
C VAL A 96 -0.19 2.99 -5.15
N ILE A 97 0.40 4.17 -5.16
CA ILE A 97 0.04 5.28 -6.05
C ILE A 97 1.26 5.66 -6.89
N SER A 98 1.07 5.86 -8.18
CA SER A 98 2.12 6.43 -9.05
C SER A 98 2.23 7.94 -8.80
N GLY A 99 3.40 8.42 -8.40
CA GLY A 99 3.66 9.84 -8.16
C GLY A 99 3.53 10.69 -9.44
N ALA A 100 3.79 10.08 -10.59
CA ALA A 100 3.63 10.76 -11.89
C ALA A 100 2.16 10.95 -12.29
N ASP A 101 1.28 10.00 -11.91
CA ASP A 101 -0.13 10.03 -12.28
C ASP A 101 -1.00 10.71 -11.21
N GLY A 102 -0.53 10.78 -9.97
CA GLY A 102 -1.26 11.35 -8.85
C GLY A 102 -2.52 10.56 -8.46
N VAL A 103 -3.48 11.25 -7.86
CA VAL A 103 -4.73 10.63 -7.38
C VAL A 103 -5.76 10.56 -8.50
N GLN A 104 -5.81 9.42 -9.16
CA GLN A 104 -6.79 9.14 -10.21
C GLN A 104 -8.12 8.61 -9.63
N GLY A 105 -9.17 8.56 -10.47
CA GLY A 105 -10.49 8.08 -10.08
C GLY A 105 -10.49 6.67 -9.50
N HIS A 106 -9.63 5.81 -10.01
CA HIS A 106 -9.46 4.45 -9.52
C HIS A 106 -8.87 4.41 -8.10
N VAL A 107 -7.88 5.25 -7.81
CA VAL A 107 -7.30 5.40 -6.46
C VAL A 107 -8.37 5.85 -5.47
N GLN A 108 -9.21 6.82 -5.86
CA GLN A 108 -10.33 7.26 -5.02
C GLN A 108 -11.36 6.16 -4.77
N THR A 109 -11.59 5.29 -5.74
CA THR A 109 -12.52 4.16 -5.58
C THR A 109 -11.96 3.14 -4.59
N LEU A 110 -10.68 2.78 -4.71
CA LEU A 110 -10.00 1.91 -3.75
C LEU A 110 -9.98 2.52 -2.34
N TRP A 111 -9.70 3.82 -2.24
CA TRP A 111 -9.73 4.54 -0.96
C TRP A 111 -11.09 4.45 -0.28
N ARG A 112 -12.18 4.76 -1.01
CA ARG A 112 -13.55 4.66 -0.48
C ARG A 112 -13.89 3.24 -0.02
N LEU A 113 -13.41 2.24 -0.75
CA LEU A 113 -13.64 0.85 -0.40
C LEU A 113 -12.91 0.50 0.90
N LEU A 114 -11.63 0.84 1.04
CA LEU A 114 -10.85 0.63 2.25
C LEU A 114 -11.46 1.36 3.46
N THR A 115 -11.88 2.61 3.28
CA THR A 115 -12.55 3.39 4.32
C THR A 115 -13.89 2.76 4.74
N ARG A 116 -14.66 2.23 3.79
CA ARG A 116 -15.93 1.53 4.09
C ARG A 116 -15.73 0.29 4.95
N TYR A 117 -14.63 -0.41 4.77
CA TYR A 117 -14.27 -1.59 5.58
C TYR A 117 -13.42 -1.24 6.80
N GLU A 118 -13.23 0.06 7.08
CA GLU A 118 -12.47 0.56 8.25
C GLU A 118 -11.04 0.01 8.33
N ILE A 119 -10.41 -0.23 7.16
CA ILE A 119 -9.05 -0.76 7.08
C ILE A 119 -8.05 0.39 7.16
N PRO A 120 -7.12 0.39 8.13
CA PRO A 120 -6.03 1.36 8.18
C PRO A 120 -5.15 1.28 6.93
N VAL A 121 -4.84 2.44 6.32
CA VAL A 121 -4.16 2.50 5.03
C VAL A 121 -2.83 3.23 5.13
N PHE A 122 -1.78 2.59 4.61
CA PHE A 122 -0.52 3.22 4.29
C PHE A 122 -0.50 3.56 2.80
N LEU A 123 -0.16 4.81 2.47
CA LEU A 123 -0.01 5.25 1.09
C LEU A 123 1.46 5.10 0.67
N PHE A 124 1.72 4.25 -0.32
CA PHE A 124 3.06 4.10 -0.89
C PHE A 124 3.14 4.80 -2.24
N ILE A 125 3.89 5.90 -2.29
CA ILE A 125 4.04 6.69 -3.50
C ILE A 125 5.25 6.19 -4.27
N ASN A 126 4.97 5.54 -5.39
CA ASN A 126 5.97 4.97 -6.29
C ASN A 126 6.29 5.91 -7.46
N LYS A 127 7.35 5.64 -8.20
CA LYS A 127 7.76 6.37 -9.40
C LYS A 127 8.03 7.87 -9.16
N MET A 128 8.55 8.22 -7.98
CA MET A 128 8.93 9.60 -7.63
C MET A 128 10.20 10.08 -8.36
N ASP A 129 10.89 9.19 -9.05
CA ASP A 129 12.04 9.45 -9.93
C ASP A 129 11.63 9.98 -11.31
N GLN A 130 10.35 9.97 -11.65
CA GLN A 130 9.87 10.48 -12.94
C GLN A 130 9.84 12.02 -12.96
N GLU A 131 10.14 12.58 -14.14
CA GLU A 131 10.17 14.02 -14.34
C GLU A 131 8.78 14.65 -14.09
N GLY A 132 8.76 15.77 -13.37
CA GLY A 132 7.51 16.48 -13.03
C GLY A 132 6.85 16.03 -11.74
N THR A 133 7.38 15.05 -11.03
CA THR A 133 6.90 14.66 -9.69
C THR A 133 7.32 15.70 -8.64
N ASP A 134 6.39 16.03 -7.73
CA ASP A 134 6.62 16.97 -6.64
C ASP A 134 5.96 16.43 -5.38
N ARG A 135 6.76 16.10 -4.36
CA ARG A 135 6.30 15.50 -3.11
C ARG A 135 5.27 16.36 -2.39
N GLN A 136 5.52 17.67 -2.28
CA GLN A 136 4.63 18.58 -1.55
C GLN A 136 3.28 18.72 -2.23
N LYS A 137 3.28 18.94 -3.54
CA LYS A 137 2.04 19.03 -4.33
C LYS A 137 1.24 17.76 -4.28
N LEU A 138 1.91 16.61 -4.29
CA LEU A 138 1.26 15.31 -4.21
C LEU A 138 0.63 15.10 -2.83
N LEU A 139 1.31 15.48 -1.74
CA LEU A 139 0.75 15.41 -0.40
C LEU A 139 -0.52 16.28 -0.28
N GLU A 140 -0.49 17.50 -0.80
CA GLU A 140 -1.66 18.39 -0.85
C GLU A 140 -2.81 17.78 -1.68
N GLU A 141 -2.49 17.12 -2.79
CA GLU A 141 -3.48 16.39 -3.59
C GLU A 141 -4.09 15.21 -2.84
N LEU A 142 -3.28 14.42 -2.13
CA LEU A 142 -3.74 13.31 -1.29
C LEU A 142 -4.67 13.82 -0.18
N GLN A 143 -4.29 14.88 0.52
CA GLN A 143 -5.09 15.51 1.57
C GLN A 143 -6.42 16.02 1.02
N LYS A 144 -6.43 16.65 -0.14
CA LYS A 144 -7.64 17.21 -0.75
C LYS A 144 -8.57 16.15 -1.33
N ARG A 145 -8.05 15.08 -1.93
CA ARG A 145 -8.82 14.12 -2.72
C ARG A 145 -9.13 12.81 -2.01
N LEU A 146 -8.33 12.45 -1.00
CA LEU A 146 -8.55 11.23 -0.21
C LEU A 146 -8.98 11.58 1.20
N ASP A 147 -8.09 12.12 2.03
CA ASP A 147 -8.36 12.44 3.43
C ASP A 147 -7.41 13.53 3.92
N GLU A 148 -7.93 14.57 4.56
CA GLU A 148 -7.13 15.68 5.11
C GLU A 148 -6.12 15.24 6.18
N ARG A 149 -6.32 14.07 6.79
CA ARG A 149 -5.44 13.44 7.77
C ARG A 149 -4.24 12.71 7.14
N CYS A 150 -4.05 12.75 5.81
CA CYS A 150 -2.85 12.20 5.19
C CYS A 150 -1.62 12.93 5.68
N ILE A 151 -0.67 12.20 6.26
CA ILE A 151 0.62 12.71 6.75
C ILE A 151 1.76 11.97 6.08
N ALA A 152 2.89 12.67 5.85
CA ALA A 152 4.08 12.05 5.32
C ALA A 152 4.93 11.47 6.45
N PHE A 153 5.54 10.30 6.21
CA PHE A 153 6.63 9.81 7.07
C PHE A 153 7.82 10.74 6.88
N GLU A 154 8.24 11.40 7.94
CA GLU A 154 9.36 12.33 7.95
C GLU A 154 10.57 11.71 8.66
N GLU A 155 11.77 12.22 8.36
CA GLU A 155 13.00 11.74 9.00
C GLU A 155 13.08 12.16 10.48
N GLU A 156 12.44 13.28 10.83
CA GLU A 156 12.34 13.76 12.20
C GLU A 156 11.15 13.10 12.91
N GLN A 157 11.42 12.13 13.76
CA GLN A 157 10.40 11.35 14.47
C GLN A 157 9.44 12.22 15.29
N GLU A 158 9.93 13.31 15.89
CA GLU A 158 9.13 14.18 16.76
C GLU A 158 8.03 14.89 15.95
N ALA A 159 8.37 15.49 14.81
CA ALA A 159 7.40 16.13 13.94
C ALA A 159 6.38 15.13 13.35
N PHE A 160 6.84 13.91 13.05
CA PHE A 160 5.95 12.83 12.60
C PHE A 160 4.95 12.42 13.68
N TYR A 161 5.41 12.24 14.92
CA TYR A 161 4.55 11.85 16.05
C TYR A 161 3.54 12.96 16.40
N GLU A 162 3.93 14.22 16.36
CA GLU A 162 3.01 15.35 16.54
C GLU A 162 1.91 15.35 15.48
N ASN A 163 2.27 15.22 14.20
CA ASN A 163 1.31 15.18 13.10
C ASN A 163 0.38 13.95 13.21
N LEU A 164 0.92 12.80 13.60
CA LEU A 164 0.14 11.58 13.80
C LEU A 164 -0.83 11.73 14.98
N ALA A 165 -0.39 12.30 16.09
CA ALA A 165 -1.23 12.59 17.25
C ALA A 165 -2.38 13.56 16.91
N MET A 166 -2.14 14.58 16.09
CA MET A 166 -3.17 15.51 15.64
C MET A 166 -4.20 14.89 14.68
N SER A 167 -3.92 13.75 14.09
CA SER A 167 -4.81 13.08 13.14
C SER A 167 -5.91 12.24 13.78
N ASP A 168 -5.75 11.83 15.05
CA ASP A 168 -6.68 10.95 15.77
C ASP A 168 -6.69 11.26 17.27
N GLU A 169 -7.88 11.39 17.87
CA GLU A 169 -8.07 11.80 19.27
C GLU A 169 -7.48 10.77 20.26
N ALA A 170 -7.61 9.48 19.97
CA ALA A 170 -7.07 8.43 20.84
C ALA A 170 -5.52 8.40 20.80
N VAL A 171 -4.95 8.66 19.62
CA VAL A 171 -3.49 8.79 19.45
C VAL A 171 -2.98 10.05 20.17
N LEU A 172 -3.73 11.15 20.11
CA LEU A 172 -3.38 12.38 20.81
C LEU A 172 -3.38 12.18 22.33
N GLU A 173 -4.37 11.53 22.90
CA GLU A 173 -4.39 11.23 24.33
C GLU A 173 -3.18 10.40 24.76
N LYS A 174 -2.82 9.39 23.98
CA LYS A 174 -1.63 8.56 24.23
C LYS A 174 -0.34 9.37 24.13
N TYR A 175 -0.21 10.19 23.10
CA TYR A 175 0.96 11.05 22.91
C TYR A 175 1.15 12.04 24.07
N LEU A 176 0.04 12.64 24.56
CA LEU A 176 0.08 13.57 25.70
C LEU A 176 0.42 12.87 27.04
N SER A 177 0.08 11.59 27.18
CA SER A 177 0.38 10.82 28.39
C SER A 177 1.82 10.28 28.40
N ASP A 178 2.27 9.72 27.29
CA ASP A 178 3.48 8.90 27.21
C ASP A 178 4.63 9.59 26.44
N GLY A 179 4.35 10.70 25.72
CA GLY A 179 5.29 11.41 24.87
C GLY A 179 5.68 10.63 23.61
N THR A 180 4.98 9.56 23.29
CA THR A 180 5.20 8.70 22.13
C THR A 180 3.88 8.10 21.65
N VAL A 181 3.82 7.68 20.40
CA VAL A 181 2.67 7.01 19.78
C VAL A 181 2.91 5.50 19.58
N GLU A 182 4.02 4.97 20.11
CA GLU A 182 4.35 3.54 20.04
C GLU A 182 3.45 2.66 20.92
#